data_68e97e684166d965273d64649ac5a8b2
#
_entry.id   68e97e684166d965273d64649ac5a8b2
#
_cell.length_a   1.000
_cell.length_b   1.000
_cell.length_c   1.000
_cell.angle_alpha   90.00
_cell.angle_beta   90.00
_cell.angle_gamma   90.00
#
_symmetry.space_group_name_H-M   'P 1'
#
loop_
_entity.id
_entity.type
_entity.pdbx_description
1 polymer ?
#
loop_
_entity_poly.entity_id
_entity_poly.type
_entity_poly.pdbx_seq_one_letter_code
_entity_poly.pdbx_strand_id
1 'polypeptide(L)'
;MKKASLRITAVLFALFMVLAATVVQSADAANKPAEQPWVWPPAPEPPRVEHLKTFITPQDLDIKKGFFAKVWEFIAGKDTVDRIIAPHGVVSDGAGKVYVADWGGACIHYFDFEKKKYDKFSKTKEGDLVSPIGVALDSDGRLYVSDSVKRRVFVFNGSKNKLVIGGDDGFLRPTGLAVNKKDKILYVVDTLGNRVDLFDLSGKKLSSFGKQGGGDGEFNYPTDIALDGSGNVYMMDALNFRVQIFDKAGRFLAKFGGTGTSIHDLIKPKGIAVDSEGHIWVSDSLRNSIQIFDRQGRLLLIFGRMGIGRGEFNLPAGLYIDSKDRLYVADSYNYRVQMYQYLKQ
;
A
#
# COMPACT_ATOMS: atom_id res chain seq x y z
N MET A 1 11.33 29.53 62.30
CA MET A 1 12.22 28.45 61.85
C MET A 1 11.53 27.10 61.57
N LYS A 2 10.46 26.67 62.27
CA LYS A 2 9.79 25.37 62.02
C LYS A 2 9.04 25.23 60.68
N LYS A 3 8.52 26.30 60.04
CA LYS A 3 7.79 26.24 58.75
C LYS A 3 8.70 26.08 57.53
N ALA A 4 9.97 26.50 57.57
CA ALA A 4 10.92 26.37 56.47
C ALA A 4 11.45 24.92 56.36
N SER A 5 11.71 24.29 57.49
CA SER A 5 12.16 22.88 57.58
C SER A 5 11.14 21.90 56.98
N LEU A 6 9.85 22.10 57.25
CA LEU A 6 8.78 21.21 56.74
C LEU A 6 8.61 21.27 55.20
N ARG A 7 8.85 22.45 54.59
CA ARG A 7 8.79 22.61 53.12
C ARG A 7 9.96 21.96 52.41
N ILE A 8 11.17 22.02 52.97
CA ILE A 8 12.37 21.39 52.43
C ILE A 8 12.24 19.88 52.48
N THR A 9 11.71 19.30 53.55
CA THR A 9 11.49 17.86 53.66
C THR A 9 10.44 17.34 52.68
N ALA A 10 9.36 18.10 52.44
CA ALA A 10 8.33 17.72 51.45
C ALA A 10 8.86 17.78 50.02
N VAL A 11 9.72 18.74 49.66
CA VAL A 11 10.34 18.85 48.32
C VAL A 11 11.34 17.72 48.10
N LEU A 12 12.14 17.35 49.09
CA LEU A 12 13.09 16.25 49.01
C LEU A 12 12.38 14.89 48.92
N PHE A 13 11.26 14.70 49.61
CA PHE A 13 10.45 13.50 49.49
C PHE A 13 9.79 13.37 48.11
N ALA A 14 9.29 14.47 47.57
CA ALA A 14 8.73 14.49 46.22
C ALA A 14 9.81 14.21 45.14
N LEU A 15 11.03 14.75 45.32
CA LEU A 15 12.15 14.47 44.40
C LEU A 15 12.57 12.99 44.48
N PHE A 16 12.59 12.39 45.67
CA PHE A 16 12.94 11.00 45.90
C PHE A 16 11.89 10.05 45.28
N MET A 17 10.60 10.37 45.38
CA MET A 17 9.53 9.63 44.74
C MET A 17 9.58 9.71 43.22
N VAL A 18 9.95 10.86 42.65
CA VAL A 18 10.14 11.01 41.20
C VAL A 18 11.36 10.22 40.72
N LEU A 19 12.48 10.24 41.46
CA LEU A 19 13.67 9.43 41.13
C LEU A 19 13.37 7.92 41.23
N ALA A 20 12.67 7.51 42.29
CA ALA A 20 12.29 6.10 42.48
C ALA A 20 11.35 5.62 41.35
N ALA A 21 10.39 6.44 40.95
CA ALA A 21 9.49 6.13 39.84
C ALA A 21 10.23 6.04 38.48
N THR A 22 11.23 6.89 38.24
CA THR A 22 12.04 6.82 37.02
C THR A 22 12.96 5.60 36.98
N VAL A 23 13.51 5.17 38.13
CA VAL A 23 14.34 3.96 38.23
C VAL A 23 13.51 2.69 38.04
N VAL A 24 12.28 2.63 38.58
CA VAL A 24 11.37 1.50 38.38
C VAL A 24 10.91 1.43 36.91
N GLN A 25 10.57 2.55 36.29
CA GLN A 25 10.22 2.59 34.85
C GLN A 25 11.39 2.18 33.95
N SER A 26 12.65 2.50 34.29
CA SER A 26 13.81 2.09 33.51
C SER A 26 14.13 0.59 33.69
N ALA A 27 13.86 -0.01 34.84
CA ALA A 27 14.04 -1.43 35.08
C ALA A 27 12.98 -2.29 34.34
N ASP A 28 11.72 -1.83 34.28
CA ASP A 28 10.65 -2.52 33.56
C ASP A 28 10.85 -2.43 32.02
N ALA A 29 11.45 -1.34 31.52
CA ALA A 29 11.76 -1.19 30.11
C ALA A 29 12.92 -2.11 29.65
N ALA A 30 13.85 -2.43 30.55
CA ALA A 30 15.01 -3.28 30.27
C ALA A 30 14.69 -4.78 30.25
N ASN A 31 13.53 -5.19 30.79
CA ASN A 31 13.17 -6.60 30.98
C ASN A 31 11.97 -7.05 30.15
N LYS A 32 11.54 -6.26 29.17
CA LYS A 32 10.52 -6.71 28.20
C LYS A 32 11.17 -7.72 27.26
N PRO A 33 10.73 -9.00 27.25
CA PRO A 33 11.21 -9.94 26.23
C PRO A 33 11.05 -9.31 24.86
N ALA A 34 12.08 -9.41 24.01
CA ALA A 34 11.96 -8.98 22.62
C ALA A 34 10.73 -9.67 22.02
N GLU A 35 9.79 -8.90 21.55
CA GLU A 35 8.57 -9.44 20.91
C GLU A 35 9.03 -10.28 19.71
N GLN A 36 8.69 -11.58 19.71
CA GLN A 36 9.10 -12.46 18.62
C GLN A 36 8.55 -11.92 17.30
N PRO A 37 9.35 -11.95 16.22
CA PRO A 37 8.89 -11.48 14.93
C PRO A 37 7.68 -12.29 14.45
N TRP A 38 6.72 -11.60 13.88
CA TRP A 38 5.57 -12.24 13.25
C TRP A 38 5.96 -12.65 11.83
N VAL A 39 6.10 -13.96 11.62
CA VAL A 39 6.65 -14.54 10.39
C VAL A 39 5.73 -15.62 9.81
N TRP A 40 5.82 -15.82 8.51
CA TRP A 40 5.14 -16.87 7.76
C TRP A 40 6.12 -17.58 6.80
N PRO A 41 6.03 -18.91 6.69
CA PRO A 41 5.30 -19.78 7.61
C PRO A 41 5.86 -19.68 9.03
N PRO A 42 5.09 -20.09 10.07
CA PRO A 42 5.61 -20.19 11.43
C PRO A 42 6.57 -21.38 11.57
N ALA A 43 7.40 -21.35 12.59
CA ALA A 43 8.25 -22.49 12.92
C ALA A 43 7.44 -23.81 13.00
N PRO A 44 8.00 -24.96 12.57
CA PRO A 44 9.42 -25.20 12.30
C PRO A 44 9.87 -24.87 10.88
N GLU A 45 8.98 -24.41 10.00
CA GLU A 45 9.36 -24.06 8.63
C GLU A 45 10.17 -22.77 8.59
N PRO A 46 11.14 -22.65 7.64
CA PRO A 46 11.90 -21.42 7.52
C PRO A 46 10.99 -20.26 7.08
N PRO A 47 11.05 -19.12 7.77
CA PRO A 47 10.19 -17.98 7.47
C PRO A 47 10.53 -17.37 6.11
N ARG A 48 9.50 -16.93 5.40
CA ARG A 48 9.59 -16.28 4.08
C ARG A 48 9.07 -14.86 4.08
N VAL A 49 8.19 -14.53 5.01
CA VAL A 49 7.55 -13.22 5.13
C VAL A 49 7.57 -12.82 6.60
N GLU A 50 7.98 -11.57 6.87
CA GLU A 50 7.98 -10.98 8.21
C GLU A 50 7.13 -9.73 8.22
N HIS A 51 6.25 -9.58 9.23
CA HIS A 51 5.50 -8.35 9.44
C HIS A 51 6.40 -7.28 10.05
N LEU A 52 6.53 -6.15 9.36
CA LEU A 52 7.36 -5.03 9.83
C LEU A 52 6.55 -3.99 10.58
N LYS A 53 5.44 -3.54 9.99
CA LYS A 53 4.67 -2.41 10.53
C LYS A 53 3.23 -2.40 10.02
N THR A 54 2.33 -1.85 10.84
CA THR A 54 0.98 -1.47 10.45
C THR A 54 0.83 0.03 10.68
N PHE A 55 0.19 0.75 9.76
CA PHE A 55 -0.07 2.18 9.93
C PHE A 55 -1.45 2.59 9.40
N ILE A 56 -2.06 3.54 10.10
CA ILE A 56 -3.44 4.03 9.88
C ILE A 56 -3.46 5.55 9.90
N THR A 57 -2.62 6.16 10.74
CA THR A 57 -2.68 7.56 11.13
C THR A 57 -1.29 8.20 11.11
N PRO A 58 -1.18 9.54 11.11
CA PRO A 58 0.11 10.23 11.27
C PRO A 58 0.89 9.84 12.53
N GLN A 59 0.20 9.39 13.58
CA GLN A 59 0.85 8.98 14.84
C GLN A 59 1.76 7.74 14.65
N ASP A 60 1.48 6.91 13.65
CA ASP A 60 2.29 5.74 13.31
C ASP A 60 3.68 6.08 12.75
N LEU A 61 3.94 7.38 12.49
CA LEU A 61 5.26 7.90 12.15
C LEU A 61 6.15 8.20 13.36
N ASP A 62 5.69 7.92 14.60
CA ASP A 62 6.38 8.27 15.85
C ASP A 62 6.70 9.78 15.95
N ILE A 63 5.80 10.62 15.46
CA ILE A 63 5.93 12.08 15.53
C ILE A 63 5.75 12.52 16.98
N LYS A 64 6.83 12.97 17.61
CA LYS A 64 6.78 13.53 18.96
C LYS A 64 6.02 14.88 18.90
N LYS A 65 4.77 14.89 19.38
CA LYS A 65 4.05 16.17 19.58
C LYS A 65 4.76 17.00 20.63
N GLY A 66 5.11 18.23 20.34
CA GLY A 66 5.67 19.16 21.29
C GLY A 66 4.69 19.41 22.46
N PHE A 67 5.20 19.78 23.64
CA PHE A 67 4.39 20.02 24.84
C PHE A 67 3.24 21.01 24.57
N PHE A 68 3.46 22.09 23.85
CA PHE A 68 2.44 23.10 23.51
C PHE A 68 1.34 22.55 22.59
N ALA A 69 1.65 21.65 21.67
CA ALA A 69 0.65 21.01 20.82
C ALA A 69 -0.29 20.09 21.64
N LYS A 70 0.24 19.38 22.65
CA LYS A 70 -0.55 18.57 23.59
C LYS A 70 -1.48 19.42 24.47
N VAL A 71 -0.99 20.58 24.95
CA VAL A 71 -1.77 21.53 25.73
C VAL A 71 -2.89 22.15 24.89
N TRP A 72 -2.61 22.52 23.64
CA TRP A 72 -3.61 23.07 22.72
C TRP A 72 -4.68 22.05 22.37
N GLU A 73 -4.31 20.81 22.11
CA GLU A 73 -5.23 19.69 21.82
C GLU A 73 -6.15 19.39 23.05
N PHE A 74 -5.65 19.60 24.26
CA PHE A 74 -6.45 19.48 25.48
C PHE A 74 -7.46 20.63 25.66
N ILE A 75 -7.10 21.85 25.25
CA ILE A 75 -7.94 23.06 25.39
C ILE A 75 -8.96 23.17 24.25
N ALA A 76 -8.54 22.88 23.00
CA ALA A 76 -9.36 23.06 21.79
C ALA A 76 -10.24 21.85 21.44
N GLY A 77 -10.11 20.74 22.17
CA GLY A 77 -10.72 19.46 21.86
C GLY A 77 -9.85 18.69 20.82
N LYS A 78 -10.05 17.39 20.76
CA LYS A 78 -9.39 16.55 19.74
C LYS A 78 -9.91 16.94 18.37
N ASP A 79 -9.08 17.60 17.57
CA ASP A 79 -9.29 17.65 16.13
C ASP A 79 -9.46 16.23 15.61
N THR A 80 -10.34 16.05 14.62
CA THR A 80 -10.51 14.76 13.95
C THR A 80 -9.16 14.30 13.43
N VAL A 81 -8.61 13.24 14.04
CA VAL A 81 -7.32 12.70 13.64
C VAL A 81 -7.43 12.21 12.21
N ASP A 82 -6.62 12.78 11.30
CA ASP A 82 -6.51 12.25 9.95
C ASP A 82 -6.18 10.76 10.00
N ARG A 83 -6.94 9.97 9.29
CA ARG A 83 -6.78 8.52 9.23
C ARG A 83 -7.11 7.99 7.85
N ILE A 84 -6.56 6.86 7.53
CA ILE A 84 -6.97 6.06 6.37
C ILE A 84 -8.39 5.54 6.61
N ILE A 85 -9.26 5.64 5.59
CA ILE A 85 -10.68 5.25 5.66
C ILE A 85 -10.96 3.99 4.82
N ALA A 86 -10.51 3.95 3.57
CA ALA A 86 -10.64 2.77 2.71
C ALA A 86 -9.49 2.76 1.69
N PRO A 87 -8.30 2.30 2.09
CA PRO A 87 -7.14 2.27 1.21
C PRO A 87 -7.35 1.28 0.08
N HIS A 88 -6.89 1.63 -1.14
CA HIS A 88 -6.91 0.71 -2.26
C HIS A 88 -5.52 0.55 -2.87
N GLY A 89 -4.98 1.56 -3.52
CA GLY A 89 -3.64 1.52 -4.07
C GLY A 89 -2.60 2.01 -3.06
N VAL A 90 -1.43 1.42 -3.10
CA VAL A 90 -0.28 1.85 -2.31
C VAL A 90 0.98 1.80 -3.17
N VAL A 91 1.90 2.76 -2.97
CA VAL A 91 3.20 2.77 -3.64
C VAL A 91 4.26 3.38 -2.73
N SER A 92 5.49 2.88 -2.81
CA SER A 92 6.64 3.40 -2.07
C SER A 92 7.79 3.77 -3.00
N ASP A 93 8.61 4.75 -2.59
CA ASP A 93 9.87 5.07 -3.28
C ASP A 93 11.04 4.15 -2.87
N GLY A 94 10.81 3.21 -1.95
CA GLY A 94 11.85 2.35 -1.37
C GLY A 94 12.76 3.06 -0.35
N ALA A 95 12.62 4.38 -0.18
CA ALA A 95 13.43 5.24 0.69
C ALA A 95 12.63 5.83 1.87
N GLY A 96 11.49 5.22 2.21
CA GLY A 96 10.68 5.60 3.37
C GLY A 96 9.44 6.41 3.06
N LYS A 97 9.23 6.87 1.82
CA LYS A 97 8.00 7.54 1.42
C LYS A 97 6.98 6.53 0.91
N VAL A 98 5.76 6.64 1.41
CA VAL A 98 4.63 5.81 1.03
C VAL A 98 3.43 6.70 0.69
N TYR A 99 2.80 6.43 -0.44
CA TYR A 99 1.55 7.06 -0.87
C TYR A 99 0.44 6.03 -0.86
N VAL A 100 -0.73 6.41 -0.34
CA VAL A 100 -1.89 5.54 -0.25
C VAL A 100 -3.09 6.23 -0.88
N ALA A 101 -3.66 5.62 -1.91
CA ALA A 101 -4.93 6.05 -2.46
C ALA A 101 -6.06 5.59 -1.53
N ASP A 102 -6.76 6.55 -0.96
CA ASP A 102 -7.89 6.33 -0.06
C ASP A 102 -9.17 6.76 -0.76
N TRP A 103 -9.86 5.80 -1.38
CA TRP A 103 -11.11 6.09 -2.09
C TRP A 103 -12.25 6.47 -1.14
N GLY A 104 -12.25 5.95 0.10
CA GLY A 104 -13.24 6.31 1.11
C GLY A 104 -13.05 7.73 1.65
N GLY A 105 -11.79 8.18 1.72
CA GLY A 105 -11.42 9.55 2.08
C GLY A 105 -11.35 10.51 0.89
N ALA A 106 -11.49 10.02 -0.35
CA ALA A 106 -11.33 10.76 -1.60
C ALA A 106 -10.01 11.56 -1.66
N CYS A 107 -8.91 10.97 -1.20
CA CYS A 107 -7.62 11.65 -1.05
C CYS A 107 -6.44 10.69 -1.22
N ILE A 108 -5.25 11.28 -1.25
CA ILE A 108 -3.98 10.59 -1.14
C ILE A 108 -3.37 10.90 0.21
N HIS A 109 -3.02 9.87 0.99
CA HIS A 109 -2.18 9.99 2.16
C HIS A 109 -0.72 9.84 1.77
N TYR A 110 0.13 10.69 2.32
CA TYR A 110 1.58 10.65 2.16
C TYR A 110 2.23 10.47 3.53
N PHE A 111 3.02 9.41 3.67
CA PHE A 111 3.82 9.11 4.84
C PHE A 111 5.30 9.13 4.46
N ASP A 112 6.12 9.87 5.18
CA ASP A 112 7.59 9.85 5.08
C ASP A 112 8.13 9.35 6.44
N PHE A 113 8.45 8.07 6.50
CA PHE A 113 8.91 7.43 7.73
C PHE A 113 10.31 7.89 8.15
N GLU A 114 11.16 8.30 7.21
CA GLU A 114 12.49 8.81 7.49
C GLU A 114 12.42 10.22 8.10
N LYS A 115 11.65 11.11 7.48
CA LYS A 115 11.50 12.51 7.91
C LYS A 115 10.38 12.69 8.94
N LYS A 116 9.65 11.63 9.27
CA LYS A 116 8.49 11.66 10.18
C LYS A 116 7.47 12.72 9.76
N LYS A 117 7.19 12.78 8.46
CA LYS A 117 6.27 13.76 7.88
C LYS A 117 5.04 13.07 7.31
N TYR A 118 3.88 13.65 7.57
CA TYR A 118 2.61 13.28 6.97
C TYR A 118 2.01 14.45 6.20
N ASP A 119 1.33 14.14 5.11
CA ASP A 119 0.51 15.07 4.34
C ASP A 119 -0.71 14.32 3.77
N LYS A 120 -1.78 15.06 3.49
CA LYS A 120 -2.98 14.55 2.83
C LYS A 120 -3.45 15.56 1.79
N PHE A 121 -3.73 15.10 0.58
CA PHE A 121 -4.14 15.99 -0.49
C PHE A 121 -5.16 15.32 -1.43
N SER A 122 -6.04 16.15 -2.01
CA SER A 122 -7.09 15.76 -2.96
C SER A 122 -7.20 16.72 -4.14
N LYS A 123 -6.61 17.93 -4.02
CA LYS A 123 -6.81 19.01 -5.01
C LYS A 123 -6.16 18.70 -6.35
N THR A 124 -6.96 18.75 -7.41
CA THR A 124 -6.50 18.65 -8.81
C THR A 124 -6.87 19.90 -9.60
N LYS A 125 -6.43 19.99 -10.86
CA LYS A 125 -6.85 21.04 -11.77
C LYS A 125 -8.34 20.98 -12.15
N GLU A 126 -8.97 19.82 -11.93
CA GLU A 126 -10.39 19.54 -12.22
C GLU A 126 -11.22 19.35 -10.93
N GLY A 127 -10.89 20.08 -9.85
CA GLY A 127 -11.51 19.92 -8.53
C GLY A 127 -10.90 18.79 -7.70
N ASP A 128 -11.53 18.41 -6.60
CA ASP A 128 -11.01 17.36 -5.72
C ASP A 128 -11.07 15.97 -6.37
N LEU A 129 -10.19 15.06 -5.94
CA LEU A 129 -10.32 13.63 -6.22
C LEU A 129 -11.68 13.12 -5.69
N VAL A 130 -12.21 12.10 -6.32
CA VAL A 130 -13.50 11.50 -5.96
C VAL A 130 -13.34 10.02 -5.60
N SER A 131 -12.66 9.27 -6.43
CA SER A 131 -12.41 7.84 -6.21
C SER A 131 -11.00 7.46 -6.67
N PRO A 132 -9.97 7.88 -5.93
CA PRO A 132 -8.59 7.47 -6.22
C PRO A 132 -8.42 5.98 -5.94
N ILE A 133 -7.92 5.23 -6.92
CA ILE A 133 -7.80 3.77 -6.87
C ILE A 133 -6.33 3.33 -7.00
N GLY A 134 -5.72 3.49 -8.16
CA GLY A 134 -4.35 3.09 -8.42
C GLY A 134 -3.38 4.24 -8.23
N VAL A 135 -2.17 3.89 -7.80
CA VAL A 135 -1.06 4.83 -7.65
C VAL A 135 0.24 4.22 -8.19
N ALA A 136 1.06 5.05 -8.85
CA ALA A 136 2.38 4.66 -9.31
C ALA A 136 3.37 5.83 -9.20
N LEU A 137 4.67 5.53 -9.06
CA LEU A 137 5.75 6.52 -9.00
C LEU A 137 6.71 6.33 -10.18
N ASP A 138 7.09 7.43 -10.82
CA ASP A 138 8.20 7.42 -11.76
C ASP A 138 9.57 7.66 -11.08
N SER A 139 10.63 7.67 -11.89
CA SER A 139 12.00 7.91 -11.41
C SER A 139 12.22 9.34 -10.88
N ASP A 140 11.43 10.31 -11.33
CA ASP A 140 11.51 11.70 -10.90
C ASP A 140 10.70 11.97 -9.63
N GLY A 141 10.04 10.94 -9.07
CA GLY A 141 9.18 11.03 -7.90
C GLY A 141 7.82 11.66 -8.17
N ARG A 142 7.38 11.73 -9.44
CA ARG A 142 6.02 12.12 -9.77
C ARG A 142 5.06 10.98 -9.46
N LEU A 143 3.97 11.32 -8.79
CA LEU A 143 2.90 10.38 -8.42
C LEU A 143 1.80 10.43 -9.48
N TYR A 144 1.47 9.28 -10.03
CA TYR A 144 0.33 9.06 -10.92
C TYR A 144 -0.80 8.46 -10.09
N VAL A 145 -2.01 9.02 -10.23
CA VAL A 145 -3.21 8.62 -9.48
C VAL A 145 -4.36 8.42 -10.47
N SER A 146 -4.90 7.22 -10.56
CA SER A 146 -6.14 6.98 -11.28
C SER A 146 -7.34 7.36 -10.42
N ASP A 147 -8.26 8.14 -10.98
CA ASP A 147 -9.57 8.41 -10.38
C ASP A 147 -10.65 7.76 -11.23
N SER A 148 -11.24 6.70 -10.72
CA SER A 148 -12.20 5.87 -11.45
C SER A 148 -13.51 6.60 -11.77
N VAL A 149 -13.95 7.53 -10.92
CA VAL A 149 -15.18 8.31 -11.12
C VAL A 149 -14.91 9.47 -12.07
N LYS A 150 -13.80 10.18 -11.91
CA LYS A 150 -13.42 11.25 -12.81
C LYS A 150 -12.95 10.73 -14.18
N ARG A 151 -12.66 9.44 -14.30
CA ARG A 151 -12.18 8.81 -15.53
C ARG A 151 -10.90 9.47 -16.06
N ARG A 152 -9.97 9.77 -15.13
CA ARG A 152 -8.71 10.47 -15.38
C ARG A 152 -7.55 9.80 -14.65
N VAL A 153 -6.36 10.08 -15.10
CA VAL A 153 -5.14 9.89 -14.33
C VAL A 153 -4.54 11.26 -14.05
N PHE A 154 -4.40 11.58 -12.76
CA PHE A 154 -3.80 12.83 -12.29
C PHE A 154 -2.33 12.60 -11.94
N VAL A 155 -1.45 13.51 -12.40
CA VAL A 155 -0.01 13.44 -12.12
C VAL A 155 0.38 14.56 -11.16
N PHE A 156 0.96 14.19 -10.04
CA PHE A 156 1.36 15.11 -8.98
C PHE A 156 2.89 15.21 -8.88
N ASN A 157 3.37 16.41 -8.54
CA ASN A 157 4.72 16.62 -8.02
C ASN A 157 4.59 17.18 -6.59
N GLY A 158 4.96 16.37 -5.59
CA GLY A 158 4.48 16.58 -4.22
C GLY A 158 2.96 16.52 -4.18
N SER A 159 2.30 17.47 -3.50
CA SER A 159 0.84 17.58 -3.45
C SER A 159 0.22 18.43 -4.58
N LYS A 160 1.03 18.89 -5.55
CA LYS A 160 0.55 19.77 -6.64
C LYS A 160 0.28 18.98 -7.91
N ASN A 161 -0.98 18.97 -8.37
CA ASN A 161 -1.34 18.38 -9.66
C ASN A 161 -0.71 19.18 -10.83
N LYS A 162 0.04 18.50 -11.67
CA LYS A 162 0.80 19.07 -12.79
C LYS A 162 0.21 18.73 -14.15
N LEU A 163 -0.29 17.50 -14.30
CA LEU A 163 -0.79 16.96 -15.55
C LEU A 163 -2.06 16.15 -15.29
N VAL A 164 -2.96 16.15 -16.26
CA VAL A 164 -4.15 15.30 -16.32
C VAL A 164 -4.09 14.49 -17.60
N ILE A 165 -4.25 13.17 -17.51
CA ILE A 165 -4.24 12.23 -18.62
C ILE A 165 -5.65 11.64 -18.77
N GLY A 166 -6.11 11.53 -20.01
CA GLY A 166 -7.45 11.15 -20.37
C GLY A 166 -8.30 12.36 -20.74
N GLY A 167 -9.27 12.17 -21.61
CA GLY A 167 -10.25 13.16 -22.10
C GLY A 167 -11.64 12.54 -22.05
N ASP A 168 -12.62 13.19 -22.67
CA ASP A 168 -14.02 12.75 -22.63
C ASP A 168 -14.22 11.37 -23.26
N ASP A 169 -13.44 11.05 -24.30
CA ASP A 169 -13.39 9.72 -24.94
C ASP A 169 -12.27 8.82 -24.41
N GLY A 170 -11.69 9.16 -23.25
CA GLY A 170 -10.54 8.49 -22.66
C GLY A 170 -10.87 7.15 -22.02
N PHE A 171 -10.71 7.11 -20.69
CA PHE A 171 -10.97 5.90 -19.91
C PHE A 171 -12.47 5.73 -19.62
N LEU A 172 -12.91 4.48 -19.51
CA LEU A 172 -14.22 4.13 -18.96
C LEU A 172 -14.15 4.00 -17.42
N ARG A 173 -13.11 3.34 -16.92
CA ARG A 173 -12.84 3.20 -15.48
C ARG A 173 -11.36 2.90 -15.23
N PRO A 174 -10.49 3.90 -15.14
CA PRO A 174 -9.08 3.68 -14.87
C PRO A 174 -8.90 3.19 -13.42
N THR A 175 -8.06 2.16 -13.23
CA THR A 175 -7.79 1.54 -11.93
C THR A 175 -6.29 1.33 -11.71
N GLY A 176 -5.76 0.11 -11.87
CA GLY A 176 -4.35 -0.21 -11.67
C GLY A 176 -3.41 0.62 -12.54
N LEU A 177 -2.29 1.03 -11.97
CA LEU A 177 -1.25 1.83 -12.64
C LEU A 177 0.12 1.19 -12.42
N ALA A 178 0.94 1.17 -13.45
CA ALA A 178 2.36 0.85 -13.32
C ALA A 178 3.21 1.77 -14.21
N VAL A 179 4.42 2.12 -13.74
CA VAL A 179 5.38 2.90 -14.53
C VAL A 179 6.61 2.06 -14.80
N ASN A 180 6.88 1.80 -16.06
CA ASN A 180 8.18 1.30 -16.49
C ASN A 180 9.16 2.48 -16.46
N LYS A 181 9.96 2.55 -15.38
CA LYS A 181 10.89 3.66 -15.13
C LYS A 181 12.02 3.72 -16.17
N LYS A 182 12.43 2.55 -16.71
CA LYS A 182 13.50 2.44 -17.70
C LYS A 182 13.04 2.96 -19.08
N ASP A 183 11.89 2.49 -19.54
CA ASP A 183 11.34 2.83 -20.86
C ASP A 183 10.47 4.09 -20.82
N LYS A 184 10.22 4.68 -19.62
CA LYS A 184 9.38 5.87 -19.39
C LYS A 184 7.96 5.70 -19.92
N ILE A 185 7.36 4.55 -19.66
CA ILE A 185 6.00 4.19 -20.09
C ILE A 185 5.10 4.07 -18.85
N LEU A 186 3.96 4.74 -18.88
CA LEU A 186 2.85 4.55 -17.95
C LEU A 186 1.86 3.56 -18.55
N TYR A 187 1.52 2.53 -17.82
CA TYR A 187 0.45 1.58 -18.10
C TYR A 187 -0.75 1.92 -17.25
N VAL A 188 -1.92 1.99 -17.85
CA VAL A 188 -3.20 2.31 -17.21
C VAL A 188 -4.20 1.20 -17.52
N VAL A 189 -4.65 0.51 -16.49
CA VAL A 189 -5.73 -0.48 -16.61
C VAL A 189 -7.06 0.27 -16.74
N ASP A 190 -7.76 0.09 -17.86
CA ASP A 190 -9.14 0.54 -18.02
C ASP A 190 -10.09 -0.64 -17.79
N THR A 191 -10.52 -0.81 -16.54
CA THR A 191 -11.31 -1.96 -16.08
C THR A 191 -12.57 -2.17 -16.91
N LEU A 192 -13.36 -1.14 -17.15
CA LEU A 192 -14.59 -1.25 -17.95
C LEU A 192 -14.30 -1.26 -19.46
N GLY A 193 -13.14 -0.75 -19.87
CA GLY A 193 -12.64 -0.86 -21.25
C GLY A 193 -12.06 -2.24 -21.55
N ASN A 194 -11.83 -3.09 -20.53
CA ASN A 194 -11.18 -4.40 -20.66
C ASN A 194 -9.86 -4.33 -21.44
N ARG A 195 -9.05 -3.30 -21.16
CA ARG A 195 -7.79 -3.05 -21.86
C ARG A 195 -6.76 -2.39 -20.93
N VAL A 196 -5.53 -2.36 -21.43
CA VAL A 196 -4.45 -1.55 -20.86
C VAL A 196 -4.06 -0.51 -21.89
N ASP A 197 -4.08 0.75 -21.50
CA ASP A 197 -3.62 1.87 -22.30
C ASP A 197 -2.20 2.28 -21.88
N LEU A 198 -1.31 2.49 -22.86
CA LEU A 198 0.08 2.88 -22.67
C LEU A 198 0.26 4.35 -23.01
N PHE A 199 0.95 5.08 -22.15
CA PHE A 199 1.26 6.49 -22.32
C PHE A 199 2.76 6.75 -22.12
N ASP A 200 3.30 7.76 -22.77
CA ASP A 200 4.55 8.34 -22.31
C ASP A 200 4.31 9.18 -21.03
N LEU A 201 5.38 9.58 -20.36
CA LEU A 201 5.27 10.34 -19.11
C LEU A 201 4.87 11.82 -19.31
N SER A 202 4.65 12.26 -20.57
CA SER A 202 4.03 13.54 -20.89
C SER A 202 2.51 13.45 -21.04
N GLY A 203 1.97 12.21 -21.03
CA GLY A 203 0.54 11.94 -21.16
C GLY A 203 0.06 11.67 -22.59
N LYS A 204 0.99 11.53 -23.56
CA LYS A 204 0.65 11.14 -24.92
C LYS A 204 0.40 9.64 -24.98
N LYS A 205 -0.76 9.23 -25.51
CA LYS A 205 -1.08 7.82 -25.74
C LYS A 205 -0.16 7.22 -26.80
N LEU A 206 0.44 6.07 -26.49
CA LEU A 206 1.34 5.33 -27.35
C LEU A 206 0.63 4.17 -28.05
N SER A 207 -0.06 3.33 -27.26
CA SER A 207 -0.75 2.14 -27.76
C SER A 207 -1.77 1.65 -26.72
N SER A 208 -2.44 0.56 -27.04
CA SER A 208 -3.27 -0.21 -26.08
C SER A 208 -3.28 -1.68 -26.48
N PHE A 209 -3.54 -2.55 -25.49
CA PHE A 209 -3.74 -3.97 -25.71
C PHE A 209 -4.86 -4.51 -24.82
N GLY A 210 -5.41 -5.66 -25.20
CA GLY A 210 -6.54 -6.28 -24.55
C GLY A 210 -7.89 -5.86 -25.13
N LYS A 211 -8.86 -6.71 -24.94
CA LYS A 211 -10.28 -6.54 -25.25
C LYS A 211 -11.10 -7.47 -24.35
N GLN A 212 -12.40 -7.28 -24.30
CA GLN A 212 -13.30 -8.14 -23.54
C GLN A 212 -13.26 -9.59 -24.04
N GLY A 213 -13.12 -10.53 -23.12
CA GLY A 213 -13.21 -11.97 -23.37
C GLY A 213 -12.47 -12.85 -22.36
N GLY A 214 -12.40 -14.15 -22.69
CA GLY A 214 -11.75 -15.20 -21.87
C GLY A 214 -10.53 -15.82 -22.51
N GLY A 215 -10.18 -15.48 -23.74
CA GLY A 215 -9.01 -15.98 -24.49
C GLY A 215 -7.69 -15.38 -23.99
N ASP A 216 -6.59 -15.79 -24.63
CA ASP A 216 -5.26 -15.23 -24.36
C ASP A 216 -5.18 -13.79 -24.84
N GLY A 217 -4.75 -12.86 -23.95
CA GLY A 217 -4.74 -11.44 -24.23
C GLY A 217 -6.12 -10.76 -24.17
N GLU A 218 -7.18 -11.49 -23.84
CA GLU A 218 -8.50 -10.93 -23.56
C GLU A 218 -8.71 -10.80 -22.04
N PHE A 219 -9.51 -9.83 -21.61
CA PHE A 219 -9.76 -9.54 -20.21
C PHE A 219 -11.25 -9.56 -19.87
N ASN A 220 -11.53 -9.89 -18.62
CA ASN A 220 -12.83 -9.70 -18.01
C ASN A 220 -12.65 -8.95 -16.69
N TYR A 221 -12.92 -7.64 -16.72
CA TYR A 221 -12.81 -6.77 -15.57
C TYR A 221 -11.39 -6.78 -14.94
N PRO A 222 -10.33 -6.46 -15.71
CA PRO A 222 -8.97 -6.37 -15.17
C PRO A 222 -8.90 -5.29 -14.10
N THR A 223 -8.22 -5.54 -12.98
CA THR A 223 -8.23 -4.62 -11.83
C THR A 223 -6.89 -3.98 -11.53
N ASP A 224 -5.80 -4.72 -11.68
CA ASP A 224 -4.49 -4.25 -11.25
C ASP A 224 -3.36 -4.77 -12.15
N ILE A 225 -2.19 -4.15 -12.05
CA ILE A 225 -1.04 -4.36 -12.92
C ILE A 225 0.26 -4.22 -12.13
N ALA A 226 1.20 -5.13 -12.38
CA ALA A 226 2.57 -5.03 -11.87
C ALA A 226 3.58 -5.24 -12.99
N LEU A 227 4.81 -4.79 -12.78
CA LEU A 227 5.94 -4.99 -13.69
C LEU A 227 7.05 -5.72 -12.97
N ASP A 228 7.74 -6.64 -13.67
CA ASP A 228 9.01 -7.18 -13.18
C ASP A 228 10.21 -6.31 -13.60
N GLY A 229 11.41 -6.66 -13.11
CA GLY A 229 12.65 -5.96 -13.44
C GLY A 229 13.04 -6.00 -14.92
N SER A 230 12.47 -6.92 -15.71
CA SER A 230 12.66 -7.02 -17.16
C SER A 230 11.64 -6.19 -17.95
N GLY A 231 10.63 -5.66 -17.27
CA GLY A 231 9.54 -4.90 -17.86
C GLY A 231 8.39 -5.76 -18.38
N ASN A 232 8.33 -7.05 -18.02
CA ASN A 232 7.15 -7.86 -18.29
C ASN A 232 5.98 -7.37 -17.44
N VAL A 233 4.79 -7.46 -18.01
CA VAL A 233 3.54 -6.92 -17.46
C VAL A 233 2.70 -8.06 -16.91
N TYR A 234 2.36 -7.98 -15.64
CA TYR A 234 1.53 -8.95 -14.94
C TYR A 234 0.17 -8.33 -14.67
N MET A 235 -0.87 -8.93 -15.23
CA MET A 235 -2.24 -8.41 -15.20
C MET A 235 -3.13 -9.25 -14.32
N MET A 236 -3.83 -8.61 -13.40
CA MET A 236 -4.92 -9.24 -12.66
C MET A 236 -6.21 -9.19 -13.49
N ASP A 237 -6.57 -10.31 -14.09
CA ASP A 237 -7.79 -10.51 -14.89
C ASP A 237 -8.90 -11.06 -13.97
N ALA A 238 -9.51 -10.16 -13.19
CA ALA A 238 -10.20 -10.50 -11.95
C ALA A 238 -11.45 -11.38 -12.13
N LEU A 239 -12.29 -11.12 -13.14
CA LEU A 239 -13.48 -11.92 -13.37
C LEU A 239 -13.22 -13.16 -14.26
N ASN A 240 -12.01 -13.33 -14.78
CA ASN A 240 -11.52 -14.59 -15.31
C ASN A 240 -10.70 -15.38 -14.26
N PHE A 241 -10.56 -14.85 -13.03
CA PHE A 241 -9.90 -15.47 -11.88
C PHE A 241 -8.46 -15.92 -12.17
N ARG A 242 -7.72 -15.13 -12.97
CA ARG A 242 -6.39 -15.49 -13.45
C ARG A 242 -5.42 -14.32 -13.47
N VAL A 243 -4.14 -14.65 -13.52
CA VAL A 243 -3.07 -13.74 -13.88
C VAL A 243 -2.68 -14.00 -15.34
N GLN A 244 -2.52 -12.96 -16.13
CA GLN A 244 -1.91 -13.03 -17.44
C GLN A 244 -0.60 -12.24 -17.47
N ILE A 245 0.39 -12.76 -18.18
CA ILE A 245 1.73 -12.20 -18.30
C ILE A 245 1.94 -11.77 -19.76
N PHE A 246 2.45 -10.56 -19.95
CA PHE A 246 2.73 -9.99 -21.26
C PHE A 246 4.15 -9.45 -21.29
N ASP A 247 4.70 -9.28 -22.49
CA ASP A 247 5.88 -8.46 -22.65
C ASP A 247 5.53 -6.96 -22.51
N LYS A 248 6.54 -6.11 -22.50
CA LYS A 248 6.37 -4.65 -22.34
C LYS A 248 5.58 -3.97 -23.47
N ALA A 249 5.40 -4.65 -24.62
CA ALA A 249 4.59 -4.16 -25.73
C ALA A 249 3.15 -4.68 -25.71
N GLY A 250 2.78 -5.50 -24.71
CA GLY A 250 1.45 -6.09 -24.56
C GLY A 250 1.24 -7.39 -25.35
N ARG A 251 2.30 -8.07 -25.79
CA ARG A 251 2.16 -9.40 -26.38
C ARG A 251 2.04 -10.44 -25.30
N PHE A 252 1.05 -11.30 -25.39
CA PHE A 252 0.79 -12.39 -24.44
C PHE A 252 1.97 -13.35 -24.36
N LEU A 253 2.36 -13.73 -23.15
CA LEU A 253 3.45 -14.67 -22.87
C LEU A 253 2.96 -15.93 -22.14
N ALA A 254 2.17 -15.76 -21.06
CA ALA A 254 1.72 -16.85 -20.23
C ALA A 254 0.49 -16.45 -19.41
N LYS A 255 -0.15 -17.44 -18.80
CA LYS A 255 -1.22 -17.24 -17.82
C LYS A 255 -1.23 -18.38 -16.81
N PHE A 256 -1.79 -18.11 -15.64
CA PHE A 256 -2.12 -19.12 -14.64
C PHE A 256 -3.35 -18.70 -13.82
N GLY A 257 -3.91 -19.63 -13.06
CA GLY A 257 -5.18 -19.46 -12.38
C GLY A 257 -6.36 -19.83 -13.26
N GLY A 258 -7.55 -19.67 -12.74
CA GLY A 258 -8.82 -20.03 -13.37
C GLY A 258 -9.89 -20.24 -12.31
N THR A 259 -11.08 -20.59 -12.74
CA THR A 259 -12.20 -20.93 -11.86
C THR A 259 -12.01 -22.31 -11.23
N GLY A 260 -12.14 -22.40 -9.91
CA GLY A 260 -12.05 -23.66 -9.18
C GLY A 260 -12.32 -23.49 -7.69
N THR A 261 -12.20 -24.59 -6.95
CA THR A 261 -12.39 -24.63 -5.49
C THR A 261 -11.13 -25.07 -4.75
N SER A 262 -10.04 -25.28 -5.48
CA SER A 262 -8.75 -25.65 -4.91
C SER A 262 -8.14 -24.50 -4.11
N ILE A 263 -7.21 -24.83 -3.23
CA ILE A 263 -6.42 -23.83 -2.49
C ILE A 263 -5.55 -22.96 -3.43
N HIS A 264 -5.23 -23.47 -4.61
CA HIS A 264 -4.46 -22.76 -5.64
C HIS A 264 -5.30 -21.80 -6.49
N ASP A 265 -6.64 -21.93 -6.43
CA ASP A 265 -7.53 -21.10 -7.23
C ASP A 265 -7.72 -19.71 -6.61
N LEU A 266 -7.94 -18.73 -7.47
CA LEU A 266 -8.25 -17.36 -7.07
C LEU A 266 -9.77 -17.20 -6.98
N ILE A 267 -10.28 -16.71 -5.83
CA ILE A 267 -11.73 -16.54 -5.62
C ILE A 267 -12.19 -15.13 -5.94
N LYS A 268 -11.49 -14.13 -5.40
CA LYS A 268 -11.76 -12.73 -5.69
C LYS A 268 -10.44 -11.94 -5.67
N PRO A 269 -9.56 -12.22 -6.63
CA PRO A 269 -8.29 -11.53 -6.67
C PRO A 269 -8.49 -10.04 -6.98
N LYS A 270 -7.64 -9.18 -6.43
CA LYS A 270 -7.70 -7.72 -6.63
C LYS A 270 -6.37 -7.13 -7.00
N GLY A 271 -5.39 -7.20 -6.11
CA GLY A 271 -4.08 -6.59 -6.27
C GLY A 271 -3.03 -7.62 -6.70
N ILE A 272 -2.01 -7.14 -7.40
CA ILE A 272 -0.88 -7.93 -7.86
C ILE A 272 0.42 -7.17 -7.66
N ALA A 273 1.48 -7.87 -7.24
CA ALA A 273 2.84 -7.34 -7.18
C ALA A 273 3.84 -8.43 -7.56
N VAL A 274 5.06 -8.03 -7.93
CA VAL A 274 6.15 -8.96 -8.29
C VAL A 274 7.38 -8.57 -7.49
N ASP A 275 8.03 -9.55 -6.84
CA ASP A 275 9.26 -9.34 -6.09
C ASP A 275 10.50 -9.43 -6.99
N SER A 276 11.68 -9.19 -6.42
CA SER A 276 12.94 -9.17 -7.18
C SER A 276 13.38 -10.55 -7.69
N GLU A 277 12.81 -11.65 -7.16
CA GLU A 277 13.05 -13.02 -7.62
C GLU A 277 12.04 -13.45 -8.68
N GLY A 278 11.01 -12.60 -8.91
CA GLY A 278 9.97 -12.83 -9.92
C GLY A 278 8.80 -13.66 -9.41
N HIS A 279 8.64 -13.79 -8.09
CA HIS A 279 7.44 -14.38 -7.52
C HIS A 279 6.27 -13.38 -7.66
N ILE A 280 5.09 -13.91 -7.89
CA ILE A 280 3.88 -13.16 -8.15
C ILE A 280 3.01 -13.22 -6.89
N TRP A 281 2.76 -12.06 -6.31
CA TRP A 281 1.99 -11.88 -5.08
C TRP A 281 0.60 -11.38 -5.44
N VAL A 282 -0.42 -12.05 -4.96
CA VAL A 282 -1.84 -11.75 -5.27
C VAL A 282 -2.61 -11.60 -3.98
N SER A 283 -3.36 -10.51 -3.83
CA SER A 283 -4.37 -10.40 -2.78
C SER A 283 -5.66 -11.06 -3.22
N ASP A 284 -6.15 -12.03 -2.45
CA ASP A 284 -7.48 -12.59 -2.62
C ASP A 284 -8.41 -12.03 -1.54
N SER A 285 -9.28 -11.11 -1.94
CA SER A 285 -10.08 -10.37 -0.98
C SER A 285 -11.14 -11.21 -0.26
N LEU A 286 -11.72 -12.24 -0.89
CA LEU A 286 -12.66 -13.11 -0.20
C LEU A 286 -11.99 -14.18 0.66
N ARG A 287 -10.76 -14.59 0.31
CA ARG A 287 -9.96 -15.46 1.20
C ARG A 287 -9.34 -14.69 2.36
N ASN A 288 -9.32 -13.36 2.29
CA ASN A 288 -8.62 -12.51 3.26
C ASN A 288 -7.14 -12.92 3.42
N SER A 289 -6.48 -13.23 2.31
CA SER A 289 -5.11 -13.75 2.28
C SER A 289 -4.30 -13.17 1.12
N ILE A 290 -3.00 -13.34 1.23
CA ILE A 290 -2.04 -13.10 0.17
C ILE A 290 -1.51 -14.45 -0.30
N GLN A 291 -1.54 -14.68 -1.60
CA GLN A 291 -1.02 -15.87 -2.25
C GLN A 291 0.23 -15.53 -3.04
N ILE A 292 1.26 -16.36 -2.95
CA ILE A 292 2.54 -16.18 -3.63
C ILE A 292 2.74 -17.33 -4.60
N PHE A 293 2.98 -17.01 -5.85
CA PHE A 293 3.17 -17.97 -6.93
C PHE A 293 4.54 -17.80 -7.58
N ASP A 294 5.08 -18.86 -8.15
CA ASP A 294 6.18 -18.75 -9.10
C ASP A 294 5.67 -18.33 -10.49
N ARG A 295 6.60 -18.13 -11.43
CA ARG A 295 6.26 -17.74 -12.82
C ARG A 295 5.47 -18.81 -13.59
N GLN A 296 5.48 -20.05 -13.14
CA GLN A 296 4.71 -21.17 -13.70
C GLN A 296 3.31 -21.27 -13.09
N GLY A 297 2.98 -20.38 -12.13
CA GLY A 297 1.70 -20.37 -11.43
C GLY A 297 1.58 -21.45 -10.36
N ARG A 298 2.70 -22.03 -9.90
CA ARG A 298 2.69 -22.94 -8.75
C ARG A 298 2.62 -22.13 -7.48
N LEU A 299 1.69 -22.48 -6.60
CA LEU A 299 1.54 -21.84 -5.31
C LEU A 299 2.74 -22.17 -4.41
N LEU A 300 3.40 -21.16 -3.89
CA LEU A 300 4.55 -21.28 -2.99
C LEU A 300 4.16 -21.06 -1.52
N LEU A 301 3.30 -20.07 -1.26
CA LEU A 301 2.87 -19.74 0.09
C LEU A 301 1.51 -19.06 0.06
N ILE A 302 0.69 -19.31 1.10
CA ILE A 302 -0.47 -18.49 1.45
C ILE A 302 -0.27 -18.00 2.88
N PHE A 303 -0.48 -16.73 3.10
CA PHE A 303 -0.54 -16.19 4.46
C PHE A 303 -1.70 -15.20 4.60
N GLY A 304 -2.12 -15.02 5.84
CA GLY A 304 -3.27 -14.19 6.16
C GLY A 304 -4.57 -14.99 6.31
N ARG A 305 -5.48 -14.39 7.04
CA ARG A 305 -6.84 -14.85 7.30
C ARG A 305 -7.71 -13.65 7.68
N MET A 306 -9.01 -13.84 7.76
CA MET A 306 -9.92 -12.80 8.26
C MET A 306 -9.60 -12.42 9.71
N GLY A 307 -9.48 -11.11 9.97
CA GLY A 307 -9.25 -10.57 11.31
C GLY A 307 -8.62 -9.18 11.30
N ILE A 308 -8.27 -8.68 12.49
CA ILE A 308 -7.73 -7.33 12.73
C ILE A 308 -6.28 -7.35 13.25
N GLY A 309 -5.73 -8.52 13.54
CA GLY A 309 -4.36 -8.70 14.04
C GLY A 309 -3.29 -8.49 12.98
N ARG A 310 -2.03 -8.69 13.35
CA ARG A 310 -0.89 -8.68 12.43
C ARG A 310 -0.98 -9.90 11.51
N GLY A 311 -0.88 -9.70 10.19
CA GLY A 311 -1.07 -10.75 9.20
C GLY A 311 -2.50 -11.25 9.08
N GLU A 312 -3.46 -10.59 9.68
CA GLU A 312 -4.87 -10.79 9.43
C GLU A 312 -5.39 -9.65 8.54
N PHE A 313 -6.36 -9.93 7.68
CA PHE A 313 -6.88 -8.99 6.71
C PHE A 313 -8.40 -8.95 6.72
N ASN A 314 -8.96 -7.86 6.22
CA ASN A 314 -10.37 -7.76 5.90
C ASN A 314 -10.53 -7.12 4.51
N LEU A 315 -10.86 -7.95 3.53
CA LEU A 315 -10.97 -7.57 2.12
C LEU A 315 -9.72 -6.81 1.60
N PRO A 316 -8.52 -7.40 1.67
CA PRO A 316 -7.31 -6.76 1.17
C PRO A 316 -7.46 -6.40 -0.32
N ALA A 317 -6.93 -5.25 -0.72
CA ALA A 317 -7.03 -4.73 -2.08
C ALA A 317 -5.65 -4.67 -2.76
N GLY A 318 -5.14 -3.48 -3.03
CA GLY A 318 -3.90 -3.30 -3.77
C GLY A 318 -2.66 -3.78 -3.01
N LEU A 319 -1.70 -4.25 -3.78
CA LEU A 319 -0.38 -4.67 -3.33
C LEU A 319 0.70 -3.81 -3.99
N TYR A 320 1.81 -3.64 -3.31
CA TYR A 320 3.01 -3.07 -3.90
C TYR A 320 4.24 -3.69 -3.24
N ILE A 321 5.24 -4.05 -4.04
CA ILE A 321 6.56 -4.48 -3.56
C ILE A 321 7.59 -3.46 -4.03
N ASP A 322 8.40 -2.95 -3.11
CA ASP A 322 9.44 -1.98 -3.42
C ASP A 322 10.79 -2.66 -3.77
N SER A 323 11.77 -1.85 -4.15
CA SER A 323 13.11 -2.34 -4.53
C SER A 323 13.91 -3.01 -3.41
N LYS A 324 13.42 -3.01 -2.18
CA LYS A 324 13.98 -3.73 -1.02
C LYS A 324 13.17 -4.99 -0.67
N ASP A 325 12.29 -5.41 -1.56
CA ASP A 325 11.35 -6.51 -1.37
C ASP A 325 10.45 -6.34 -0.14
N ARG A 326 10.06 -5.09 0.17
CA ARG A 326 9.04 -4.82 1.18
C ARG A 326 7.68 -4.79 0.50
N LEU A 327 6.80 -5.67 0.98
CA LEU A 327 5.41 -5.72 0.56
C LEU A 327 4.57 -4.74 1.38
N TYR A 328 3.73 -3.98 0.70
CA TYR A 328 2.70 -3.13 1.26
C TYR A 328 1.35 -3.67 0.86
N VAL A 329 0.46 -3.88 1.83
CA VAL A 329 -0.90 -4.42 1.62
C VAL A 329 -1.91 -3.38 2.06
N ALA A 330 -2.75 -2.92 1.14
CA ALA A 330 -3.91 -2.11 1.46
C ALA A 330 -5.02 -3.00 2.07
N ASP A 331 -5.12 -3.02 3.39
CA ASP A 331 -6.09 -3.79 4.16
C ASP A 331 -7.37 -2.96 4.33
N SER A 332 -8.19 -2.93 3.24
CA SER A 332 -9.18 -1.90 2.97
C SER A 332 -10.24 -1.76 4.06
N TYR A 333 -10.82 -2.86 4.52
CA TYR A 333 -11.89 -2.84 5.53
C TYR A 333 -11.39 -2.87 6.98
N ASN A 334 -10.08 -2.99 7.16
CA ASN A 334 -9.42 -2.69 8.43
C ASN A 334 -8.86 -1.26 8.47
N TYR A 335 -9.08 -0.46 7.41
CA TYR A 335 -8.73 0.97 7.37
C TYR A 335 -7.23 1.24 7.56
N ARG A 336 -6.36 0.35 7.06
CA ARG A 336 -4.92 0.37 7.33
C ARG A 336 -4.08 -0.11 6.15
N VAL A 337 -2.78 0.15 6.25
CA VAL A 337 -1.77 -0.52 5.42
C VAL A 337 -0.89 -1.36 6.33
N GLN A 338 -0.60 -2.59 5.92
CA GLN A 338 0.37 -3.46 6.58
C GLN A 338 1.61 -3.60 5.70
N MET A 339 2.78 -3.52 6.30
CA MET A 339 4.08 -3.64 5.64
C MET A 339 4.80 -4.90 6.11
N TYR A 340 5.37 -5.61 5.15
CA TYR A 340 6.08 -6.87 5.37
C TYR A 340 7.44 -6.84 4.67
N GLN A 341 8.36 -7.70 5.11
CA GLN A 341 9.60 -7.99 4.42
C GLN A 341 9.53 -9.40 3.81
N TYR A 342 9.83 -9.52 2.53
CA TYR A 342 10.13 -10.81 1.94
C TYR A 342 11.56 -11.23 2.34
N LEU A 343 11.68 -12.42 2.92
CA LEU A 343 12.93 -12.99 3.39
C LEU A 343 13.45 -13.97 2.33
N LYS A 344 14.46 -13.54 1.59
CA LYS A 344 15.16 -14.40 0.62
C LYS A 344 15.87 -15.54 1.32
N GLN A 345 15.96 -16.69 0.66
CA GLN A 345 16.73 -17.85 1.14
C GLN A 345 17.97 -18.04 0.29
#